data_e338bd7f15feee05ae41ac4f68fb948f
#
_entry.id   e338bd7f15feee05ae41ac4f68fb948f
#
_cell.length_a   1.000
_cell.length_b   1.000
_cell.length_c   1.000
_cell.angle_alpha   90.00
_cell.angle_beta   90.00
_cell.angle_gamma   90.00
#
_symmetry.space_group_name_H-M   'P 1'
#
loop_
_entity.id
_entity.type
_entity.pdbx_description
1 polymer ?
#
loop_
_entity_poly.entity_id
_entity_poly.type
_entity_poly.pdbx_seq_one_letter_code
_entity_poly.pdbx_strand_id
1 'polypeptide(L)'
;MSETSVLDRITPYGVVPVIAIETLEAALPLADALLEGGLPIAEITFRTKVAPEVIALLHEKRPELILGAGTVLTLENLEAAAACGAQFALAPGTNPQIVTRAAALNLPFIPGVATPSDIEGAMALGCTVLKFFPAGALGGPAMLSALSGPYAHTGVRFVPTGGVSLENLDTYLSLAVVAAAGGTWIARKEDLANGDWTGITQRCRAVGELVKKIRG
;
A
#
# COMPACT_ATOMS: atom_id res chain seq x y z
N MET A 1 -20.25 17.25 3.22
CA MET A 1 -19.49 16.58 2.14
C MET A 1 -18.64 15.53 2.84
N SER A 2 -18.82 14.23 2.57
CA SER A 2 -17.96 13.21 3.19
C SER A 2 -16.54 13.43 2.67
N GLU A 3 -15.56 13.55 3.56
CA GLU A 3 -14.16 13.55 3.15
C GLU A 3 -13.88 12.28 2.35
N THR A 4 -13.29 12.45 1.17
CA THR A 4 -12.86 11.33 0.32
C THR A 4 -11.85 10.51 1.12
N SER A 5 -12.13 9.21 1.31
CA SER A 5 -11.23 8.37 2.10
C SER A 5 -9.84 8.31 1.44
N VAL A 6 -8.79 8.13 2.23
CA VAL A 6 -7.43 7.97 1.68
C VAL A 6 -7.35 6.82 0.67
N LEU A 7 -8.14 5.79 0.85
CA LEU A 7 -8.22 4.63 -0.03
C LEU A 7 -8.85 4.99 -1.39
N ASP A 8 -9.83 5.90 -1.41
CA ASP A 8 -10.40 6.41 -2.65
C ASP A 8 -9.39 7.30 -3.40
N ARG A 9 -8.51 7.99 -2.68
CA ARG A 9 -7.41 8.76 -3.27
C ARG A 9 -6.33 7.86 -3.90
N ILE A 10 -6.10 6.66 -3.35
CA ILE A 10 -5.10 5.70 -3.85
C ILE A 10 -5.62 4.93 -5.07
N THR A 11 -6.90 4.57 -5.08
CA THR A 11 -7.50 3.70 -6.10
C THR A 11 -7.21 4.16 -7.55
N PRO A 12 -7.28 5.45 -7.93
CA PRO A 12 -7.02 5.89 -9.29
C PRO A 12 -5.60 5.60 -9.79
N TYR A 13 -4.63 5.52 -8.89
CA TYR A 13 -3.24 5.23 -9.25
C TYR A 13 -2.97 3.73 -9.47
N GLY A 14 -3.82 2.85 -8.98
CA GLY A 14 -3.75 1.41 -9.18
C GLY A 14 -2.59 0.68 -8.51
N VAL A 15 -1.57 1.39 -8.04
CA VAL A 15 -0.39 0.81 -7.37
C VAL A 15 0.02 1.62 -6.15
N VAL A 16 0.41 0.91 -5.10
CA VAL A 16 1.04 1.46 -3.89
C VAL A 16 2.49 0.99 -3.86
N PRO A 17 3.49 1.85 -4.09
CA PRO A 17 4.89 1.50 -3.92
C PRO A 17 5.19 1.08 -2.48
N VAL A 18 5.71 -0.15 -2.30
CA VAL A 18 6.09 -0.73 -1.00
C VAL A 18 7.59 -0.62 -0.83
N ILE A 19 8.03 0.22 0.08
CA ILE A 19 9.41 0.70 0.14
C ILE A 19 10.06 0.39 1.48
N ALA A 20 11.22 -0.24 1.45
CA ALA A 20 12.11 -0.39 2.60
C ALA A 20 13.30 0.56 2.42
N ILE A 21 13.24 1.72 3.05
CA ILE A 21 14.27 2.74 2.99
C ILE A 21 15.22 2.58 4.18
N GLU A 22 16.52 2.60 3.93
CA GLU A 22 17.55 2.33 4.96
C GLU A 22 18.16 3.61 5.53
N THR A 23 18.09 4.74 4.79
CA THR A 23 18.70 6.02 5.18
C THR A 23 17.75 7.18 4.98
N LEU A 24 17.88 8.20 5.81
CA LEU A 24 17.05 9.41 5.75
C LEU A 24 17.36 10.26 4.51
N GLU A 25 18.62 10.25 4.07
CA GLU A 25 19.10 11.00 2.90
C GLU A 25 18.40 10.59 1.61
N ALA A 26 17.99 9.33 1.50
CA ALA A 26 17.28 8.81 0.33
C ALA A 26 15.80 9.26 0.27
N ALA A 27 15.24 9.81 1.35
CA ALA A 27 13.81 10.09 1.46
C ALA A 27 13.33 11.14 0.46
N LEU A 28 13.95 12.32 0.42
CA LEU A 28 13.53 13.39 -0.49
C LEU A 28 13.77 13.05 -1.97
N PRO A 29 14.94 12.52 -2.38
CA PRO A 29 15.13 12.09 -3.76
C PRO A 29 14.14 11.01 -4.22
N LEU A 30 13.80 10.06 -3.35
CA LEU A 30 12.75 9.07 -3.61
C LEU A 30 11.40 9.74 -3.84
N ALA A 31 11.01 10.63 -2.96
CA ALA A 31 9.74 11.36 -3.05
C ALA A 31 9.64 12.15 -4.36
N ASP A 32 10.70 12.86 -4.73
CA ASP A 32 10.78 13.63 -5.97
C ASP A 32 10.63 12.71 -7.20
N ALA A 33 11.28 11.54 -7.18
CA ALA A 33 11.16 10.55 -8.26
C ALA A 33 9.74 9.98 -8.39
N LEU A 34 9.04 9.72 -7.28
CA LEU A 34 7.65 9.25 -7.30
C LEU A 34 6.71 10.34 -7.84
N LEU A 35 6.87 11.58 -7.38
CA LEU A 35 6.07 12.73 -7.82
C LEU A 35 6.28 13.02 -9.31
N GLU A 36 7.53 13.08 -9.76
CA GLU A 36 7.89 13.27 -11.17
C GLU A 36 7.35 12.15 -12.06
N GLY A 37 7.31 10.92 -11.54
CA GLY A 37 6.74 9.77 -12.21
C GLY A 37 5.20 9.75 -12.23
N GLY A 38 4.53 10.69 -11.55
CA GLY A 38 3.07 10.76 -11.49
C GLY A 38 2.43 9.73 -10.56
N LEU A 39 3.18 9.17 -9.60
CA LEU A 39 2.71 8.21 -8.60
C LEU A 39 2.94 8.77 -7.17
N PRO A 40 2.12 9.74 -6.71
CA PRO A 40 2.32 10.44 -5.45
C PRO A 40 1.92 9.61 -4.23
N ILE A 41 2.40 8.37 -4.13
CA ILE A 41 2.07 7.43 -3.06
C ILE A 41 3.34 6.72 -2.60
N ALA A 42 3.51 6.51 -1.30
CA ALA A 42 4.57 5.70 -0.74
C ALA A 42 4.11 4.94 0.51
N GLU A 43 4.20 3.61 0.51
CA GLU A 43 4.12 2.77 1.70
C GLU A 43 5.54 2.59 2.25
N ILE A 44 5.93 3.35 3.27
CA ILE A 44 7.22 3.21 3.95
C ILE A 44 7.10 2.11 5.02
N THR A 45 7.89 1.05 4.87
CA THR A 45 7.75 -0.11 5.75
C THR A 45 8.53 0.02 7.05
N PHE A 46 7.92 -0.30 8.19
CA PHE A 46 8.53 -0.36 9.52
C PHE A 46 9.47 -1.56 9.69
N ARG A 47 10.11 -1.98 8.59
CA ARG A 47 11.19 -2.97 8.57
C ARG A 47 12.56 -2.34 8.83
N THR A 48 12.64 -1.02 8.78
CA THR A 48 13.85 -0.23 9.06
C THR A 48 13.61 0.72 10.22
N LYS A 49 14.66 1.04 10.96
CA LYS A 49 14.58 1.93 12.13
C LYS A 49 14.27 3.38 11.75
N VAL A 50 14.65 3.79 10.55
CA VAL A 50 14.47 5.18 10.08
C VAL A 50 13.07 5.45 9.52
N ALA A 51 12.20 4.44 9.42
CA ALA A 51 10.89 4.58 8.79
C ALA A 51 10.03 5.71 9.40
N PRO A 52 9.90 5.87 10.73
CA PRO A 52 9.15 6.98 11.32
C PRO A 52 9.72 8.35 10.95
N GLU A 53 11.06 8.50 10.99
CA GLU A 53 11.74 9.75 10.64
C GLU A 53 11.56 10.10 9.16
N VAL A 54 11.62 9.09 8.28
CA VAL A 54 11.36 9.25 6.85
C VAL A 54 9.93 9.74 6.60
N ILE A 55 8.92 9.11 7.22
CA ILE A 55 7.52 9.53 7.07
C ILE A 55 7.35 10.96 7.58
N ALA A 56 7.89 11.32 8.74
CA ALA A 56 7.81 12.65 9.30
C ALA A 56 8.44 13.70 8.36
N LEU A 57 9.63 13.41 7.83
CA LEU A 57 10.31 14.28 6.87
C LEU A 57 9.49 14.48 5.58
N LEU A 58 8.96 13.40 5.04
CA LEU A 58 8.16 13.43 3.81
C LEU A 58 6.81 14.14 4.04
N HIS A 59 6.17 13.91 5.18
CA HIS A 59 4.94 14.59 5.56
C HIS A 59 5.12 16.12 5.61
N GLU A 60 6.25 16.58 6.14
CA GLU A 60 6.58 18.02 6.22
C GLU A 60 6.98 18.61 4.86
N LYS A 61 7.84 17.92 4.12
CA LYS A 61 8.52 18.49 2.94
C LYS A 61 7.86 18.14 1.60
N ARG A 62 6.97 17.15 1.56
CA ARG A 62 6.26 16.70 0.34
C ARG A 62 4.80 16.39 0.66
N PRO A 63 4.01 17.42 1.06
CA PRO A 63 2.61 17.23 1.46
C PRO A 63 1.71 16.68 0.35
N GLU A 64 2.17 16.68 -0.90
CA GLU A 64 1.48 16.10 -2.06
C GLU A 64 1.45 14.57 -2.02
N LEU A 65 2.41 13.94 -1.31
CA LEU A 65 2.46 12.49 -1.18
C LEU A 65 1.35 11.96 -0.28
N ILE A 66 0.77 10.85 -0.69
CA ILE A 66 -0.07 10.00 0.15
C ILE A 66 0.85 8.99 0.86
N LEU A 67 1.11 9.24 2.13
CA LEU A 67 2.07 8.46 2.92
C LEU A 67 1.39 7.37 3.72
N GLY A 68 1.86 6.14 3.56
CA GLY A 68 1.43 4.99 4.34
C GLY A 68 2.56 4.37 5.16
N ALA A 69 2.21 3.79 6.29
CA ALA A 69 3.10 2.97 7.12
C ALA A 69 2.85 1.49 6.85
N GLY A 70 3.83 0.80 6.27
CA GLY A 70 3.75 -0.65 6.01
C GLY A 70 4.39 -1.49 7.10
N THR A 71 3.99 -2.77 7.19
CA THR A 71 4.54 -3.73 8.15
C THR A 71 4.37 -3.27 9.61
N VAL A 72 3.19 -2.72 9.93
CA VAL A 72 2.82 -2.29 11.28
C VAL A 72 2.39 -3.51 12.08
N LEU A 73 3.29 -4.06 12.90
CA LEU A 73 3.11 -5.34 13.58
C LEU A 73 2.80 -5.21 15.08
N THR A 74 3.00 -4.03 15.66
CA THR A 74 2.82 -3.77 17.08
C THR A 74 2.04 -2.48 17.31
N LEU A 75 1.47 -2.31 18.52
CA LEU A 75 0.83 -1.06 18.91
C LEU A 75 1.82 0.11 18.90
N GLU A 76 3.07 -0.14 19.28
CA GLU A 76 4.13 0.86 19.24
C GLU A 76 4.40 1.35 17.81
N ASN A 77 4.48 0.43 16.82
CA ASN A 77 4.61 0.81 15.43
C ASN A 77 3.41 1.63 14.93
N LEU A 78 2.19 1.27 15.37
CA LEU A 78 0.98 1.99 15.00
C LEU A 78 0.96 3.42 15.56
N GLU A 79 1.30 3.58 16.83
CA GLU A 79 1.37 4.89 17.49
C GLU A 79 2.44 5.77 16.82
N ALA A 80 3.61 5.20 16.52
CA ALA A 80 4.66 5.89 15.80
C ALA A 80 4.20 6.30 14.39
N ALA A 81 3.49 5.43 13.66
CA ALA A 81 2.94 5.73 12.34
C ALA A 81 1.95 6.90 12.39
N ALA A 82 1.04 6.91 13.37
CA ALA A 82 0.11 8.02 13.56
C ALA A 82 0.84 9.32 13.91
N ALA A 83 1.81 9.26 14.82
CA ALA A 83 2.54 10.43 15.29
C ALA A 83 3.42 11.07 14.21
N CYS A 84 3.99 10.28 13.29
CA CYS A 84 4.84 10.80 12.20
C CYS A 84 4.07 11.27 10.96
N GLY A 85 2.74 11.23 10.96
CA GLY A 85 1.91 11.77 9.89
C GLY A 85 1.57 10.78 8.77
N ALA A 86 1.63 9.46 9.03
CA ALA A 86 1.10 8.48 8.10
C ALA A 86 -0.41 8.68 7.91
N GLN A 87 -0.87 8.64 6.67
CA GLN A 87 -2.28 8.82 6.31
C GLN A 87 -3.05 7.50 6.23
N PHE A 88 -2.35 6.38 6.22
CA PHE A 88 -2.89 5.02 6.31
C PHE A 88 -1.79 4.06 6.81
N ALA A 89 -2.20 2.88 7.25
CA ALA A 89 -1.26 1.85 7.67
C ALA A 89 -1.68 0.46 7.17
N LEU A 90 -0.70 -0.44 7.06
CA LEU A 90 -0.91 -1.80 6.59
C LEU A 90 -0.08 -2.80 7.40
N ALA A 91 -0.59 -4.03 7.46
CA ALA A 91 0.14 -5.16 8.02
C ALA A 91 0.06 -6.40 7.10
N PRO A 92 0.98 -7.36 7.22
CA PRO A 92 0.91 -8.62 6.47
C PRO A 92 -0.19 -9.58 6.97
N GLY A 93 -0.73 -9.35 8.16
CA GLY A 93 -1.79 -10.14 8.77
C GLY A 93 -2.79 -9.25 9.53
N THR A 94 -3.77 -9.88 10.18
CA THR A 94 -4.81 -9.19 10.95
C THR A 94 -4.57 -9.40 12.45
N ASN A 95 -4.22 -8.31 13.14
CA ASN A 95 -4.20 -8.26 14.61
C ASN A 95 -5.37 -7.39 15.10
N PRO A 96 -6.39 -7.97 15.77
CA PRO A 96 -7.58 -7.23 16.22
C PRO A 96 -7.25 -6.03 17.10
N GLN A 97 -6.24 -6.13 17.96
CA GLN A 97 -5.84 -5.03 18.84
C GLN A 97 -5.31 -3.83 18.05
N ILE A 98 -4.48 -4.09 17.02
CA ILE A 98 -3.95 -3.05 16.15
C ILE A 98 -5.07 -2.40 15.33
N VAL A 99 -5.95 -3.21 14.74
CA VAL A 99 -7.09 -2.70 13.94
C VAL A 99 -8.00 -1.82 14.78
N THR A 100 -8.38 -2.28 16.00
CA THR A 100 -9.21 -1.50 16.92
C THR A 100 -8.53 -0.20 17.34
N ARG A 101 -7.23 -0.24 17.62
CA ARG A 101 -6.49 0.96 18.02
C ARG A 101 -6.32 1.93 16.85
N ALA A 102 -6.10 1.44 15.64
CA ALA A 102 -6.03 2.27 14.44
C ALA A 102 -7.35 3.05 14.21
N ALA A 103 -8.48 2.38 14.39
CA ALA A 103 -9.80 3.03 14.33
C ALA A 103 -9.94 4.14 15.38
N ALA A 104 -9.48 3.91 16.62
CA ALA A 104 -9.50 4.92 17.69
C ALA A 104 -8.57 6.11 17.41
N LEU A 105 -7.50 5.92 16.59
CA LEU A 105 -6.60 6.97 16.14
C LEU A 105 -7.09 7.67 14.86
N ASN A 106 -8.22 7.26 14.29
CA ASN A 106 -8.69 7.68 12.96
C ASN A 106 -7.64 7.45 11.85
N LEU A 107 -6.79 6.43 12.00
CA LEU A 107 -5.81 6.02 11.00
C LEU A 107 -6.37 4.85 10.20
N PRO A 108 -6.72 5.02 8.91
CA PRO A 108 -7.18 3.93 8.05
C PRO A 108 -6.18 2.77 8.07
N PHE A 109 -6.66 1.55 8.35
CA PHE A 109 -5.80 0.38 8.46
C PHE A 109 -6.23 -0.71 7.48
N ILE A 110 -5.27 -1.26 6.74
CA ILE A 110 -5.47 -2.32 5.76
C ILE A 110 -4.82 -3.61 6.30
N PRO A 111 -5.58 -4.48 6.99
CA PRO A 111 -5.05 -5.73 7.53
C PRO A 111 -4.78 -6.74 6.42
N GLY A 112 -3.80 -7.63 6.66
CA GLY A 112 -3.45 -8.71 5.76
C GLY A 112 -4.35 -9.93 5.94
N VAL A 113 -4.75 -10.56 4.83
CA VAL A 113 -5.62 -11.74 4.77
C VAL A 113 -5.12 -12.73 3.73
N ALA A 114 -5.37 -14.02 3.97
CA ALA A 114 -5.01 -15.12 3.06
C ALA A 114 -6.14 -16.16 2.91
N THR A 115 -7.10 -16.18 3.84
CA THR A 115 -8.17 -17.18 3.92
C THR A 115 -9.54 -16.51 4.10
N PRO A 116 -10.65 -17.23 3.85
CA PRO A 116 -11.99 -16.76 4.18
C PRO A 116 -12.14 -16.32 5.64
N SER A 117 -11.58 -17.09 6.60
CA SER A 117 -11.65 -16.74 8.02
C SER A 117 -10.93 -15.42 8.34
N ASP A 118 -9.82 -15.13 7.66
CA ASP A 118 -9.13 -13.85 7.83
C ASP A 118 -9.99 -12.69 7.30
N ILE A 119 -10.62 -12.89 6.13
CA ILE A 119 -11.52 -11.90 5.52
C ILE A 119 -12.68 -11.58 6.47
N GLU A 120 -13.38 -12.60 6.95
CA GLU A 120 -14.50 -12.46 7.88
C GLU A 120 -14.07 -11.80 9.19
N GLY A 121 -12.92 -12.20 9.75
CA GLY A 121 -12.36 -11.60 10.94
C GLY A 121 -12.03 -10.12 10.77
N ALA A 122 -11.45 -9.73 9.63
CA ALA A 122 -11.15 -8.34 9.33
C ALA A 122 -12.42 -7.50 9.08
N MET A 123 -13.41 -8.08 8.37
CA MET A 123 -14.71 -7.43 8.14
C MET A 123 -15.50 -7.22 9.44
N ALA A 124 -15.45 -8.19 10.38
CA ALA A 124 -16.07 -8.04 11.68
C ALA A 124 -15.47 -6.89 12.52
N LEU A 125 -14.23 -6.48 12.22
CA LEU A 125 -13.57 -5.30 12.80
C LEU A 125 -13.85 -4.01 12.00
N GLY A 126 -14.74 -4.04 11.00
CA GLY A 126 -15.11 -2.89 10.20
C GLY A 126 -14.17 -2.58 9.03
N CYS A 127 -13.21 -3.45 8.71
CA CYS A 127 -12.31 -3.24 7.58
C CYS A 127 -13.03 -3.52 6.25
N THR A 128 -12.96 -2.59 5.31
CA THR A 128 -13.57 -2.68 3.97
C THR A 128 -12.53 -2.81 2.86
N VAL A 129 -11.25 -2.60 3.18
CA VAL A 129 -10.13 -2.84 2.25
C VAL A 129 -9.10 -3.72 2.95
N LEU A 130 -8.68 -4.79 2.28
CA LEU A 130 -7.85 -5.86 2.85
C LEU A 130 -6.61 -6.10 1.99
N LYS A 131 -5.47 -6.33 2.61
CA LYS A 131 -4.23 -6.69 1.92
C LYS A 131 -4.21 -8.20 1.66
N PHE A 132 -4.35 -8.64 0.41
CA PHE A 132 -4.17 -10.05 0.06
C PHE A 132 -2.67 -10.36 -0.04
N PHE A 133 -2.14 -11.11 0.93
CA PHE A 133 -0.70 -11.33 1.08
C PHE A 133 -0.38 -12.74 1.61
N PRO A 134 0.68 -13.37 1.07
CA PRO A 134 1.50 -13.02 -0.11
C PRO A 134 0.83 -13.47 -1.43
N ALA A 135 0.35 -12.52 -2.21
CA ALA A 135 -0.59 -12.75 -3.32
C ALA A 135 -0.10 -13.78 -4.35
N GLY A 136 1.11 -13.62 -4.88
CA GLY A 136 1.67 -14.53 -5.89
C GLY A 136 1.83 -15.96 -5.38
N ALA A 137 2.37 -16.12 -4.16
CA ALA A 137 2.58 -17.43 -3.54
C ALA A 137 1.27 -18.15 -3.20
N LEU A 138 0.18 -17.42 -2.98
CA LEU A 138 -1.14 -17.97 -2.70
C LEU A 138 -1.95 -18.32 -3.95
N GLY A 139 -1.38 -18.18 -5.16
CA GLY A 139 -2.07 -18.52 -6.42
C GLY A 139 -2.54 -17.32 -7.23
N GLY A 140 -2.12 -16.12 -6.83
CA GLY A 140 -2.27 -14.90 -7.64
C GLY A 140 -3.72 -14.46 -7.90
N PRO A 141 -3.99 -13.89 -9.09
CA PRO A 141 -5.31 -13.38 -9.44
C PRO A 141 -6.41 -14.43 -9.42
N ALA A 142 -6.10 -15.67 -9.81
CA ALA A 142 -7.06 -16.79 -9.80
C ALA A 142 -7.55 -17.10 -8.37
N MET A 143 -6.62 -17.18 -7.42
CA MET A 143 -6.97 -17.39 -6.01
C MET A 143 -7.76 -16.22 -5.44
N LEU A 144 -7.34 -14.98 -5.73
CA LEU A 144 -8.05 -13.79 -5.26
C LEU A 144 -9.49 -13.72 -5.82
N SER A 145 -9.67 -14.06 -7.10
CA SER A 145 -10.98 -14.14 -7.71
C SER A 145 -11.89 -15.17 -7.03
N ALA A 146 -11.36 -16.36 -6.76
CA ALA A 146 -12.10 -17.43 -6.06
C ALA A 146 -12.46 -17.04 -4.62
N LEU A 147 -11.50 -16.45 -3.87
CA LEU A 147 -11.71 -15.98 -2.50
C LEU A 147 -12.74 -14.86 -2.41
N SER A 148 -12.68 -13.90 -3.34
CA SER A 148 -13.55 -12.71 -3.29
C SER A 148 -14.99 -12.99 -3.72
N GLY A 149 -15.25 -14.06 -4.45
CA GLY A 149 -16.57 -14.40 -4.96
C GLY A 149 -17.70 -14.36 -3.91
N PRO A 150 -17.57 -15.04 -2.76
CA PRO A 150 -18.56 -15.03 -1.70
C PRO A 150 -18.80 -13.64 -1.08
N TYR A 151 -17.84 -12.71 -1.18
CA TYR A 151 -17.87 -11.42 -0.51
C TYR A 151 -18.17 -10.23 -1.46
N ALA A 152 -18.31 -10.47 -2.76
CA ALA A 152 -18.47 -9.38 -3.75
C ALA A 152 -19.66 -8.45 -3.44
N HIS A 153 -20.73 -8.98 -2.85
CA HIS A 153 -21.93 -8.22 -2.47
C HIS A 153 -21.70 -7.30 -1.25
N THR A 154 -20.62 -7.46 -0.49
CA THR A 154 -20.33 -6.69 0.72
C THR A 154 -19.61 -5.37 0.43
N GLY A 155 -19.08 -5.21 -0.81
CA GLY A 155 -18.28 -4.06 -1.20
C GLY A 155 -16.84 -4.11 -0.69
N VAL A 156 -16.37 -5.22 -0.07
CA VAL A 156 -14.98 -5.38 0.34
C VAL A 156 -14.05 -5.36 -0.89
N ARG A 157 -12.93 -4.65 -0.76
CA ARG A 157 -11.92 -4.53 -1.82
C ARG A 157 -10.57 -5.04 -1.32
N PHE A 158 -9.67 -5.34 -2.28
CA PHE A 158 -8.39 -5.94 -1.97
C PHE A 158 -7.22 -5.14 -2.53
N VAL A 159 -6.08 -5.22 -1.81
CA VAL A 159 -4.77 -4.74 -2.23
C VAL A 159 -3.83 -5.95 -2.28
N PRO A 160 -3.79 -6.71 -3.41
CA PRO A 160 -2.85 -7.81 -3.57
C PRO A 160 -1.41 -7.29 -3.49
N THR A 161 -0.58 -7.97 -2.69
CA THR A 161 0.81 -7.60 -2.45
C THR A 161 1.68 -8.87 -2.38
N GLY A 162 2.90 -8.78 -2.92
CA GLY A 162 3.85 -9.90 -2.98
C GLY A 162 3.70 -10.73 -4.25
N GLY A 163 4.74 -10.68 -5.09
CA GLY A 163 4.77 -11.33 -6.40
C GLY A 163 4.00 -10.58 -7.49
N VAL A 164 3.57 -9.34 -7.21
CA VAL A 164 3.05 -8.43 -8.24
C VAL A 164 4.22 -7.72 -8.92
N SER A 165 4.14 -7.56 -10.22
CA SER A 165 5.12 -6.86 -11.07
C SER A 165 4.40 -6.13 -12.20
N LEU A 166 5.13 -5.35 -13.00
CA LEU A 166 4.52 -4.64 -14.15
C LEU A 166 3.91 -5.63 -15.16
N GLU A 167 4.55 -6.80 -15.34
CA GLU A 167 4.16 -7.83 -16.31
C GLU A 167 2.84 -8.53 -15.97
N ASN A 168 2.45 -8.57 -14.68
CA ASN A 168 1.22 -9.23 -14.24
C ASN A 168 0.20 -8.28 -13.59
N LEU A 169 0.50 -6.98 -13.55
CA LEU A 169 -0.34 -5.97 -12.89
C LEU A 169 -1.73 -5.90 -13.50
N ASP A 170 -1.84 -6.03 -14.83
CA ASP A 170 -3.09 -6.00 -15.57
C ASP A 170 -4.05 -7.10 -15.13
N THR A 171 -3.54 -8.30 -14.87
CA THR A 171 -4.35 -9.45 -14.43
C THR A 171 -4.95 -9.23 -13.04
N TYR A 172 -4.28 -8.49 -12.16
CA TYR A 172 -4.83 -8.09 -10.86
C TYR A 172 -5.82 -6.93 -10.99
N LEU A 173 -5.45 -5.86 -11.70
CA LEU A 173 -6.29 -4.66 -11.80
C LEU A 173 -7.56 -4.87 -12.62
N SER A 174 -7.64 -5.92 -13.45
CA SER A 174 -8.86 -6.33 -14.15
C SER A 174 -9.93 -6.91 -13.22
N LEU A 175 -9.57 -7.32 -12.00
CA LEU A 175 -10.54 -7.79 -11.01
C LEU A 175 -11.21 -6.59 -10.33
N ALA A 176 -12.53 -6.47 -10.46
CA ALA A 176 -13.32 -5.35 -9.93
C ALA A 176 -13.13 -5.14 -8.40
N VAL A 177 -12.81 -6.22 -7.66
CA VAL A 177 -12.56 -6.18 -6.22
C VAL A 177 -11.20 -5.62 -5.85
N VAL A 178 -10.29 -5.39 -6.83
CA VAL A 178 -8.95 -4.86 -6.56
C VAL A 178 -8.97 -3.34 -6.58
N ALA A 179 -8.68 -2.74 -5.43
CA ALA A 179 -8.56 -1.28 -5.28
C ALA A 179 -7.25 -0.76 -5.88
N ALA A 180 -6.14 -1.38 -5.50
CA ALA A 180 -4.79 -1.12 -5.98
C ALA A 180 -3.93 -2.36 -5.75
N ALA A 181 -2.72 -2.43 -6.28
CA ALA A 181 -1.76 -3.49 -6.01
C ALA A 181 -0.53 -2.95 -5.26
N GLY A 182 -0.02 -3.71 -4.29
CA GLY A 182 1.23 -3.36 -3.59
C GLY A 182 2.45 -3.78 -4.40
N GLY A 183 3.33 -2.84 -4.74
CA GLY A 183 4.45 -3.04 -5.64
C GLY A 183 5.82 -2.73 -5.04
N THR A 184 6.66 -3.76 -4.82
CA THR A 184 8.05 -3.56 -4.38
C THR A 184 9.01 -3.28 -5.56
N TRP A 185 8.57 -3.52 -6.80
CA TRP A 185 9.40 -3.34 -8.00
C TRP A 185 9.57 -1.87 -8.40
N ILE A 186 8.74 -0.96 -7.87
CA ILE A 186 8.78 0.48 -8.19
C ILE A 186 10.08 1.11 -7.68
N ALA A 187 10.41 0.87 -6.42
CA ALA A 187 11.62 1.38 -5.78
C ALA A 187 12.29 0.23 -5.01
N ARG A 188 13.20 -0.45 -5.69
CA ARG A 188 13.92 -1.59 -5.14
C ARG A 188 15.01 -1.11 -4.18
N LYS A 189 15.45 -2.00 -3.30
CA LYS A 189 16.55 -1.70 -2.36
C LYS A 189 17.83 -1.27 -3.10
N GLU A 190 18.12 -1.92 -4.22
CA GLU A 190 19.29 -1.62 -5.07
C GLU A 190 19.19 -0.24 -5.72
N ASP A 191 17.98 0.17 -6.15
CA ASP A 191 17.73 1.49 -6.73
C ASP A 191 18.05 2.59 -5.72
N LEU A 192 17.55 2.42 -4.47
CA LEU A 192 17.77 3.37 -3.38
C LEU A 192 19.27 3.45 -3.01
N ALA A 193 19.94 2.29 -2.93
CA ALA A 193 21.35 2.22 -2.58
C ALA A 193 22.25 2.86 -3.63
N ASN A 194 21.86 2.78 -4.92
CA ASN A 194 22.62 3.31 -6.06
C ASN A 194 22.17 4.72 -6.47
N GLY A 195 21.11 5.27 -5.88
CA GLY A 195 20.55 6.56 -6.28
C GLY A 195 19.90 6.56 -7.67
N ASP A 196 19.32 5.40 -8.11
CA ASP A 196 18.66 5.29 -9.41
C ASP A 196 17.25 5.90 -9.40
N TRP A 197 17.18 7.19 -9.14
CA TRP A 197 15.93 7.95 -9.09
C TRP A 197 15.24 7.99 -10.46
N THR A 198 16.03 8.08 -11.54
CA THR A 198 15.52 8.06 -12.90
C THR A 198 14.82 6.75 -13.23
N GLY A 199 15.37 5.61 -12.84
CA GLY A 199 14.73 4.31 -13.01
C GLY A 199 13.41 4.20 -12.23
N ILE A 200 13.35 4.75 -11.01
CA ILE A 200 12.11 4.83 -10.22
C ILE A 200 11.05 5.65 -10.96
N THR A 201 11.39 6.87 -11.41
CA THR A 201 10.51 7.75 -12.19
C THR A 201 9.96 7.05 -13.44
N GLN A 202 10.81 6.35 -14.19
CA GLN A 202 10.40 5.61 -15.40
C GLN A 202 9.40 4.49 -15.07
N ARG A 203 9.63 3.73 -14.00
CA ARG A 203 8.71 2.67 -13.57
C ARG A 203 7.36 3.24 -13.12
N CYS A 204 7.35 4.38 -12.43
CA CYS A 204 6.11 5.07 -12.08
C CYS A 204 5.31 5.49 -13.32
N ARG A 205 5.96 6.07 -14.33
CA ARG A 205 5.32 6.46 -15.61
C ARG A 205 4.72 5.24 -16.34
N ALA A 206 5.49 4.15 -16.43
CA ALA A 206 5.01 2.91 -17.05
C ALA A 206 3.76 2.33 -16.35
N VAL A 207 3.72 2.39 -15.01
CA VAL A 207 2.53 2.02 -14.23
C VAL A 207 1.36 2.95 -14.57
N GLY A 208 1.57 4.26 -14.59
CA GLY A 208 0.51 5.23 -14.91
C GLY A 208 -0.10 5.00 -16.30
N GLU A 209 0.72 4.70 -17.30
CA GLU A 209 0.27 4.34 -18.65
C GLU A 209 -0.56 3.05 -18.67
N LEU A 210 -0.10 2.01 -17.97
CA LEU A 210 -0.81 0.74 -17.87
C LEU A 210 -2.14 0.90 -17.15
N VAL A 211 -2.19 1.62 -16.02
CA VAL A 211 -3.42 1.87 -15.26
C VAL A 211 -4.45 2.64 -16.09
N LYS A 212 -4.03 3.66 -16.83
CA LYS A 212 -4.90 4.39 -17.76
C LYS A 212 -5.50 3.46 -18.84
N LYS A 213 -4.71 2.54 -19.37
CA LYS A 213 -5.18 1.57 -20.37
C LYS A 213 -6.24 0.61 -19.81
N ILE A 214 -6.13 0.26 -18.51
CA ILE A 214 -7.02 -0.74 -17.89
C ILE A 214 -8.31 -0.08 -17.36
N ARG A 215 -8.21 1.11 -16.81
CA ARG A 215 -9.29 1.76 -16.05
C ARG A 215 -9.90 3.00 -16.74
N GLY A 216 -9.17 3.55 -17.74
CA GLY A 216 -9.56 4.75 -18.48
C GLY A 216 -10.61 4.56 -19.47
#